data_007cabfef8ddd8cae7f4934891d4cee0
#
_entry.id   007cabfef8ddd8cae7f4934891d4cee0
#
_cell.length_a   1.000
_cell.length_b   1.000
_cell.length_c   1.000
_cell.angle_alpha   90.00
_cell.angle_beta   90.00
_cell.angle_gamma   90.00
#
_symmetry.space_group_name_H-M   'P 1'
#
loop_
_entity.id
_entity.type
_entity.pdbx_description
1 polymer ?
#
loop_
_entity_poly.entity_id
_entity_poly.type
_entity_poly.pdbx_seq_one_letter_code
_entity_poly.pdbx_strand_id
1 'polypeptide(L)'
;MICIPGGRQCYIIHYIISGKGTFTCGKKTYTLTAGQSFLICPEQVVQYAPDENEPWEYVWVDFVGEQCRQILARSVLNPQQPAAPPLRQERLLPYFERLCQMELYRRNSQEAVGVLLALLGVYQDLAEPQ
;
A
#
# COMPACT_ATOMS: atom_id res chain seq x y z
N MET A 1 6.43 3.65 17.09
CA MET A 1 5.71 2.49 16.51
C MET A 1 4.25 2.83 16.35
N ILE A 2 3.68 2.48 15.22
CA ILE A 2 2.27 2.72 14.94
C ILE A 2 1.52 1.40 15.00
N CYS A 3 0.41 1.40 15.73
CA CYS A 3 -0.46 0.24 15.87
C CYS A 3 -1.80 0.57 15.20
N ILE A 4 -2.24 -0.29 14.30
CA ILE A 4 -3.55 -0.15 13.67
C ILE A 4 -4.47 -1.16 14.34
N PRO A 5 -5.46 -0.71 15.12
CA PRO A 5 -6.42 -1.62 15.76
C PRO A 5 -7.37 -2.21 14.72
N GLY A 6 -8.00 -3.32 15.07
CA GLY A 6 -9.07 -3.88 14.25
C GLY A 6 -10.25 -2.93 14.17
N GLY A 7 -11.20 -3.21 13.26
CA GLY A 7 -12.40 -2.41 13.09
C GLY A 7 -12.37 -1.41 11.98
N ARG A 8 -11.23 -1.20 11.35
CA ARG A 8 -11.16 -0.34 10.15
C ARG A 8 -11.77 -1.10 8.97
N GLN A 9 -12.50 -0.37 8.13
CA GLN A 9 -13.22 -0.96 7.01
C GLN A 9 -12.52 -0.74 5.67
N CYS A 10 -11.28 -0.27 5.68
CA CYS A 10 -10.58 0.07 4.45
C CYS A 10 -9.27 -0.71 4.30
N TYR A 11 -8.80 -0.82 3.05
CA TYR A 11 -7.45 -1.25 2.73
C TYR A 11 -6.54 -0.03 2.81
N ILE A 12 -5.28 -0.24 3.19
CA ILE A 12 -4.27 0.81 3.17
C ILE A 12 -3.01 0.24 2.52
N ILE A 13 -2.48 0.94 1.53
CA ILE A 13 -1.19 0.58 0.93
C ILE A 13 -0.19 1.68 1.27
N HIS A 14 0.95 1.28 1.81
CA HIS A 14 2.10 2.15 2.03
C HIS A 14 3.19 1.79 1.03
N TYR A 15 3.76 2.81 0.40
CA TYR A 15 4.92 2.64 -0.48
C TYR A 15 6.11 3.38 0.12
N ILE A 16 7.23 2.69 0.30
CA ILE A 16 8.41 3.23 0.97
C ILE A 16 9.31 3.92 -0.05
N ILE A 17 9.49 5.23 0.12
CA ILE A 17 10.31 6.05 -0.77
C ILE A 17 11.79 5.91 -0.42
N SER A 18 12.11 5.91 0.87
CA SER A 18 13.48 5.83 1.35
C SER A 18 13.52 5.25 2.76
N GLY A 19 14.71 4.82 3.19
CA GLY A 19 14.89 4.31 4.53
C GLY A 19 14.39 2.88 4.69
N LYS A 20 14.17 2.49 5.94
CA LYS A 20 13.70 1.13 6.25
C LYS A 20 12.88 1.13 7.54
N GLY A 21 12.20 0.01 7.77
CA GLY A 21 11.39 -0.19 8.96
C GLY A 21 10.84 -1.59 9.02
N THR A 22 9.99 -1.85 10.01
CA THR A 22 9.38 -3.16 10.21
C THR A 22 7.86 -3.06 10.14
N PHE A 23 7.24 -4.11 9.62
CA PHE A 23 5.80 -4.25 9.53
C PHE A 23 5.45 -5.63 10.07
N THR A 24 4.60 -5.68 11.09
CA THR A 24 4.18 -6.94 11.72
C THR A 24 2.69 -7.14 11.50
N CYS A 25 2.37 -8.29 10.91
CA CYS A 25 1.01 -8.68 10.61
C CYS A 25 0.83 -10.14 11.05
N GLY A 26 -0.04 -10.37 12.03
CA GLY A 26 -0.21 -11.67 12.63
C GLY A 26 1.08 -12.10 13.33
N LYS A 27 1.60 -13.26 12.94
CA LYS A 27 2.83 -13.81 13.54
C LYS A 27 4.08 -13.50 12.71
N LYS A 28 3.93 -12.74 11.61
CA LYS A 28 5.03 -12.46 10.71
C LYS A 28 5.48 -11.01 10.84
N THR A 29 6.79 -10.82 10.84
CA THR A 29 7.41 -9.50 10.81
C THR A 29 8.25 -9.39 9.56
N TYR A 30 8.05 -8.30 8.81
CA TYR A 30 8.78 -8.02 7.59
C TYR A 30 9.68 -6.82 7.84
N THR A 31 10.94 -6.92 7.41
CA THR A 31 11.82 -5.76 7.35
C THR A 31 11.78 -5.24 5.92
N LEU A 32 11.37 -3.99 5.76
CA LEU A 32 11.08 -3.42 4.45
C LEU A 32 11.94 -2.19 4.22
N THR A 33 12.35 -2.02 2.96
CA THR A 33 13.23 -0.92 2.54
C THR A 33 12.63 -0.18 1.36
N ALA A 34 13.35 0.83 0.88
CA ALA A 34 12.92 1.66 -0.25
C ALA A 34 12.46 0.81 -1.44
N GLY A 35 11.36 1.21 -2.06
CA GLY A 35 10.78 0.51 -3.20
C GLY A 35 9.76 -0.55 -2.82
N GLN A 36 9.74 -0.98 -1.57
CA GLN A 36 8.79 -1.98 -1.11
C GLN A 36 7.48 -1.35 -0.67
N SER A 37 6.42 -2.16 -0.69
CA SER A 37 5.10 -1.75 -0.25
C SER A 37 4.55 -2.73 0.75
N PHE A 38 3.64 -2.27 1.62
CA PHE A 38 2.91 -3.20 2.47
C PHE A 38 1.42 -2.85 2.48
N LEU A 39 0.61 -3.89 2.66
CA LEU A 39 -0.85 -3.83 2.61
C LEU A 39 -1.44 -4.09 3.98
N ILE A 40 -2.33 -3.21 4.41
CA ILE A 40 -3.16 -3.43 5.60
C ILE A 40 -4.59 -3.67 5.11
N CYS A 41 -5.17 -4.80 5.50
CA CYS A 41 -6.53 -5.17 5.10
C CYS A 41 -7.56 -4.72 6.12
N PRO A 42 -8.85 -4.61 5.73
CA PRO A 42 -9.91 -4.31 6.68
C PRO A 42 -9.90 -5.27 7.87
N GLU A 43 -10.21 -4.75 9.05
CA GLU A 43 -10.31 -5.50 10.32
C GLU A 43 -8.98 -6.09 10.82
N GLN A 44 -7.88 -5.84 10.13
CA GLN A 44 -6.60 -6.43 10.48
C GLN A 44 -5.89 -5.58 11.53
N VAL A 45 -5.31 -6.25 12.54
CA VAL A 45 -4.49 -5.57 13.55
C VAL A 45 -3.04 -5.71 13.13
N VAL A 46 -2.36 -4.59 12.94
CA VAL A 46 -0.96 -4.58 12.50
C VAL A 46 -0.16 -3.56 13.33
N GLN A 47 1.16 -3.70 13.26
CA GLN A 47 2.09 -2.75 13.85
C GLN A 47 3.17 -2.45 12.82
N TYR A 48 3.60 -1.21 12.75
CA TYR A 48 4.75 -0.86 11.92
C TYR A 48 5.54 0.26 12.57
N ALA A 49 6.86 0.27 12.29
CA ALA A 49 7.76 1.22 12.91
C ALA A 49 8.92 1.52 12.00
N PRO A 50 9.34 2.79 11.91
CA PRO A 50 10.56 3.13 11.18
C PRO A 50 11.80 2.62 11.93
N ASP A 51 12.88 2.41 11.18
CA ASP A 51 14.17 2.10 11.79
C ASP A 51 14.67 3.32 12.58
N GLU A 52 15.38 3.09 13.68
CA GLU A 52 15.85 4.19 14.52
C GLU A 52 16.93 5.04 13.84
N ASN A 53 17.76 4.42 13.00
CA ASN A 53 18.88 5.10 12.36
C ASN A 53 18.58 5.56 10.95
N GLU A 54 17.77 4.79 10.21
CA GLU A 54 17.41 5.10 8.84
C GLU A 54 15.88 5.02 8.69
N PRO A 55 15.14 5.93 9.33
CA PRO A 55 13.69 5.85 9.30
C PRO A 55 13.14 5.97 7.90
N TRP A 56 12.12 5.20 7.60
CA TRP A 56 11.49 5.25 6.28
C TRP A 56 10.69 6.52 6.09
N GLU A 57 10.68 6.99 4.84
CA GLU A 57 9.75 7.98 4.33
C GLU A 57 8.82 7.24 3.41
N TYR A 58 7.50 7.45 3.56
CA TYR A 58 6.54 6.69 2.77
C TYR A 58 5.36 7.57 2.35
N VAL A 59 4.65 7.09 1.33
CA VAL A 59 3.35 7.63 0.95
C VAL A 59 2.33 6.51 1.15
N TRP A 60 1.07 6.88 1.33
CA TRP A 60 0.03 5.87 1.55
C TRP A 60 -1.30 6.32 0.98
N VAL A 61 -2.18 5.35 0.73
CA VAL A 61 -3.54 5.58 0.28
C VAL A 61 -4.46 4.58 0.94
N ASP A 62 -5.63 5.03 1.36
CA ASP A 62 -6.67 4.14 1.87
C ASP A 62 -7.84 4.10 0.88
N PHE A 63 -8.49 2.96 0.80
CA PHE A 63 -9.57 2.77 -0.17
C PHE A 63 -10.45 1.61 0.21
N VAL A 64 -11.65 1.56 -0.38
CA VAL A 64 -12.64 0.50 -0.18
C VAL A 64 -13.20 0.09 -1.53
N GLY A 65 -13.87 -1.04 -1.57
CA GLY A 65 -14.64 -1.45 -2.73
C GLY A 65 -14.36 -2.87 -3.16
N GLU A 66 -15.38 -3.51 -3.71
CA GLU A 66 -15.29 -4.90 -4.15
C GLU A 66 -14.35 -5.06 -5.34
N GLN A 67 -14.34 -4.10 -6.27
CA GLN A 67 -13.43 -4.15 -7.41
C GLN A 67 -11.98 -4.10 -6.95
N CYS A 68 -11.69 -3.26 -5.96
CA CYS A 68 -10.33 -3.18 -5.39
C CYS A 68 -9.95 -4.51 -4.75
N ARG A 69 -10.85 -5.14 -4.03
CA ARG A 69 -10.61 -6.44 -3.42
C ARG A 69 -10.25 -7.48 -4.48
N GLN A 70 -10.98 -7.51 -5.59
CA GLN A 70 -10.73 -8.45 -6.67
C GLN A 70 -9.38 -8.22 -7.34
N ILE A 71 -9.01 -6.97 -7.56
CA ILE A 71 -7.71 -6.64 -8.16
C ILE A 71 -6.57 -7.05 -7.22
N LEU A 72 -6.69 -6.73 -5.93
CA LEU A 72 -5.67 -7.09 -4.94
C LEU A 72 -5.46 -8.60 -4.86
N ALA A 73 -6.52 -9.39 -4.97
CA ALA A 73 -6.40 -10.83 -4.90
C ALA A 73 -5.48 -11.40 -5.99
N ARG A 74 -5.27 -10.66 -7.08
CA ARG A 74 -4.44 -11.08 -8.22
C ARG A 74 -3.12 -10.32 -8.29
N SER A 75 -2.80 -9.53 -7.27
CA SER A 75 -1.64 -8.64 -7.29
C SER A 75 -0.46 -9.26 -6.56
N VAL A 76 0.73 -8.68 -6.77
CA VAL A 76 1.92 -9.06 -5.97
C VAL A 76 1.76 -8.64 -4.51
N LEU A 77 0.81 -7.76 -4.23
CA LEU A 77 0.50 -7.27 -2.89
C LEU A 77 -0.93 -7.69 -2.59
N ASN A 78 -1.10 -8.69 -1.73
CA ASN A 78 -2.41 -9.28 -1.45
C ASN A 78 -2.47 -9.73 0.02
N PRO A 79 -3.66 -10.16 0.51
CA PRO A 79 -3.79 -10.52 1.92
C PRO A 79 -2.87 -11.65 2.39
N GLN A 80 -2.47 -12.57 1.49
CA GLN A 80 -1.56 -13.65 1.83
C GLN A 80 -0.10 -13.24 1.69
N GLN A 81 0.16 -12.18 0.93
CA GLN A 81 1.50 -11.63 0.72
C GLN A 81 1.42 -10.11 0.91
N PRO A 82 1.34 -9.65 2.18
CA PRO A 82 1.09 -8.24 2.45
C PRO A 82 2.33 -7.34 2.33
N ALA A 83 3.45 -7.88 1.89
CA ALA A 83 4.66 -7.12 1.63
C ALA A 83 5.15 -7.46 0.23
N ALA A 84 5.26 -6.47 -0.63
CA ALA A 84 5.70 -6.67 -2.01
C ALA A 84 7.21 -6.52 -2.14
N PRO A 85 7.84 -7.18 -3.14
CA PRO A 85 9.24 -6.94 -3.45
C PRO A 85 9.45 -5.49 -3.93
N PRO A 86 10.71 -5.02 -3.99
CA PRO A 86 10.96 -3.65 -4.44
C PRO A 86 10.45 -3.39 -5.85
N LEU A 87 9.78 -2.25 -6.02
CA LEU A 87 9.24 -1.79 -7.29
C LEU A 87 9.80 -0.41 -7.59
N ARG A 88 9.95 -0.11 -8.88
CA ARG A 88 10.53 1.16 -9.29
C ARG A 88 9.63 2.33 -8.95
N GLN A 89 10.20 3.37 -8.37
CA GLN A 89 9.49 4.54 -7.92
C GLN A 89 8.69 5.21 -9.04
N GLU A 90 9.24 5.25 -10.25
CA GLU A 90 8.59 5.86 -11.41
C GLU A 90 7.28 5.17 -11.78
N ARG A 91 7.12 3.91 -11.42
CA ARG A 91 5.91 3.16 -11.72
C ARG A 91 4.77 3.45 -10.76
N LEU A 92 5.08 3.82 -9.52
CA LEU A 92 4.07 3.92 -8.46
C LEU A 92 3.88 5.31 -7.92
N LEU A 93 4.97 6.02 -7.66
CA LEU A 93 4.90 7.30 -6.95
C LEU A 93 4.01 8.34 -7.64
N PRO A 94 3.99 8.49 -8.97
CA PRO A 94 3.10 9.47 -9.59
C PRO A 94 1.63 9.25 -9.28
N TYR A 95 1.19 8.00 -9.16
CA TYR A 95 -0.21 7.71 -8.81
C TYR A 95 -0.50 8.08 -7.36
N PHE A 96 0.42 7.76 -6.44
CA PHE A 96 0.25 8.16 -5.03
C PHE A 96 0.19 9.67 -4.89
N GLU A 97 1.09 10.38 -5.56
CA GLU A 97 1.12 11.84 -5.51
C GLU A 97 -0.17 12.45 -6.03
N ARG A 98 -0.67 11.93 -7.14
CA ARG A 98 -1.92 12.42 -7.73
C ARG A 98 -3.10 12.19 -6.79
N LEU A 99 -3.18 11.02 -6.17
CA LEU A 99 -4.24 10.72 -5.21
C LEU A 99 -4.16 11.62 -3.97
N CYS A 100 -2.96 11.91 -3.48
CA CYS A 100 -2.78 12.82 -2.36
C CYS A 100 -3.29 14.22 -2.70
N GLN A 101 -3.03 14.72 -3.91
CA GLN A 101 -3.52 16.00 -4.35
C GLN A 101 -5.04 16.04 -4.43
N MET A 102 -5.63 14.96 -4.93
CA MET A 102 -7.08 14.86 -5.08
C MET A 102 -7.82 14.73 -3.76
N GLU A 103 -7.17 14.17 -2.75
CA GLU A 103 -7.81 13.97 -1.44
C GLU A 103 -8.32 15.27 -0.84
N LEU A 104 -7.64 16.38 -1.10
CA LEU A 104 -8.04 17.68 -0.58
C LEU A 104 -9.27 18.26 -1.30
N TYR A 105 -9.52 17.85 -2.54
CA TYR A 105 -10.52 18.49 -3.38
C TYR A 105 -11.57 17.54 -3.95
N ARG A 106 -11.18 16.33 -4.32
CA ARG A 106 -12.03 15.46 -5.14
C ARG A 106 -11.86 13.99 -4.76
N ARG A 107 -11.85 13.69 -3.48
CA ARG A 107 -11.57 12.36 -2.95
C ARG A 107 -12.41 11.25 -3.59
N ASN A 108 -13.70 11.50 -3.83
CA ASN A 108 -14.62 10.50 -4.36
C ASN A 108 -14.98 10.73 -5.83
N SER A 109 -14.13 11.48 -6.55
CA SER A 109 -14.39 11.75 -7.96
C SER A 109 -14.12 10.53 -8.83
N GLN A 110 -14.67 10.53 -10.05
CA GLN A 110 -14.38 9.49 -11.02
C GLN A 110 -12.89 9.46 -11.38
N GLU A 111 -12.27 10.62 -11.41
CA GLU A 111 -10.83 10.70 -11.68
C GLU A 111 -10.03 10.00 -10.59
N ALA A 112 -10.38 10.23 -9.33
CA ALA A 112 -9.69 9.56 -8.21
C ALA A 112 -9.86 8.04 -8.29
N VAL A 113 -11.06 7.57 -8.60
CA VAL A 113 -11.31 6.15 -8.79
C VAL A 113 -10.44 5.60 -9.92
N GLY A 114 -10.36 6.31 -11.05
CA GLY A 114 -9.53 5.91 -12.18
C GLY A 114 -8.06 5.83 -11.82
N VAL A 115 -7.55 6.81 -11.09
CA VAL A 115 -6.14 6.83 -10.65
C VAL A 115 -5.87 5.67 -9.70
N LEU A 116 -6.77 5.42 -8.76
CA LEU A 116 -6.64 4.29 -7.83
C LEU A 116 -6.60 2.96 -8.57
N LEU A 117 -7.52 2.76 -9.52
CA LEU A 117 -7.53 1.51 -10.29
C LEU A 117 -6.26 1.35 -11.11
N ALA A 118 -5.71 2.45 -11.65
CA ALA A 118 -4.46 2.40 -12.37
C ALA A 118 -3.29 2.01 -11.45
N LEU A 119 -3.26 2.57 -10.24
CA LEU A 119 -2.26 2.20 -9.24
C LEU A 119 -2.34 0.71 -8.89
N LEU A 120 -3.53 0.22 -8.58
CA LEU A 120 -3.73 -1.19 -8.27
C LEU A 120 -3.37 -2.09 -9.46
N GLY A 121 -3.62 -1.59 -10.68
CA GLY A 121 -3.26 -2.29 -11.91
C GLY A 121 -1.76 -2.52 -12.04
N VAL A 122 -0.93 -1.59 -11.58
CA VAL A 122 0.53 -1.79 -11.59
C VAL A 122 0.90 -3.00 -10.74
N TYR A 123 0.35 -3.10 -9.54
CA TYR A 123 0.61 -4.24 -8.66
C TYR A 123 0.10 -5.54 -9.28
N GLN A 124 -1.04 -5.50 -9.94
CA GLN A 124 -1.61 -6.68 -10.60
C GLN A 124 -0.74 -7.12 -11.78
N ASP A 125 -0.33 -6.18 -12.63
CA ASP A 125 0.48 -6.49 -13.82
C ASP A 125 1.79 -7.17 -13.45
N LEU A 126 2.38 -6.80 -12.32
CA LEU A 126 3.64 -7.38 -11.87
C LEU A 126 3.48 -8.81 -11.35
N ALA A 127 2.27 -9.23 -10.99
CA ALA A 127 1.98 -10.59 -10.56
C ALA A 127 1.72 -11.54 -11.75
N GLU A 128 1.35 -10.99 -12.91
CA GLU A 128 1.01 -11.80 -14.08
C GLU A 128 2.26 -12.37 -14.73
N PRO A 129 2.26 -13.64 -15.14
CA PRO A 129 3.37 -14.20 -15.91
C PRO A 129 3.49 -13.47 -17.25
N GLN A 130 4.70 -13.21 -17.65
CA GLN A 130 4.98 -12.59 -18.94
C GLN A 130 4.96 -13.62 -20.04
#